data_b56cbc88f0dd1b1d65a1af0a88a1268f
#
_entry.id   b56cbc88f0dd1b1d65a1af0a88a1268f
#
_cell.length_a   1.000
_cell.length_b   1.000
_cell.length_c   1.000
_cell.angle_alpha   90.00
_cell.angle_beta   90.00
_cell.angle_gamma   90.00
#
_symmetry.space_group_name_H-M   'P 1'
#
loop_
_entity.id
_entity.type
_entity.pdbx_description
1 polymer ?
#
loop_
_entity_poly.entity_id
_entity_poly.type
_entity_poly.pdbx_seq_one_letter_code
_entity_poly.pdbx_strand_id
1 'polypeptide(L)'
;MTWSGHFHGYGPWVGTPETYHREGNRRPPHPTPPAPPAPDDKTAERTLARHREVSAEFPVSNLPPMMSGHWLLKRNQTSADRTWTDPEAALEWMTKHYLGNLPLEPDDGKQMYVGLDVKREYAADVLPVGVDVSWVHYNRSGNIVSINVVCCPNRHHPDLRCPLPPS
;
A
#
# COMPACT_ATOMS: atom_id res chain seq x y z
N MET A 1 16.63 -17.99 9.30
CA MET A 1 15.35 -18.01 10.02
C MET A 1 14.23 -18.00 8.98
N THR A 2 13.33 -18.95 9.06
CA THR A 2 12.12 -18.97 8.24
C THR A 2 11.15 -17.93 8.78
N TRP A 3 10.70 -16.98 7.94
CA TRP A 3 9.63 -16.07 8.31
C TRP A 3 8.34 -16.89 8.44
N SER A 4 7.58 -16.63 9.49
CA SER A 4 6.28 -17.24 9.72
C SER A 4 5.26 -16.15 10.00
N GLY A 5 4.33 -15.98 9.12
CA GLY A 5 3.32 -14.93 9.22
C GLY A 5 2.17 -15.17 8.28
N HIS A 6 1.47 -14.10 7.95
CA HIS A 6 0.32 -14.10 7.08
C HIS A 6 0.31 -12.83 6.23
N PHE A 7 -0.61 -12.74 5.29
CA PHE A 7 -0.65 -11.74 4.25
C PHE A 7 -1.96 -10.97 4.28
N HIS A 8 -1.89 -9.64 4.06
CA HIS A 8 -3.06 -8.79 3.87
C HIS A 8 -3.03 -8.14 2.50
N GLY A 9 -4.14 -8.24 1.77
CA GLY A 9 -4.34 -7.58 0.49
C GLY A 9 -4.98 -6.21 0.63
N TYR A 10 -4.48 -5.23 -0.12
CA TYR A 10 -4.99 -3.86 -0.17
C TYR A 10 -5.21 -3.42 -1.62
N GLY A 11 -6.37 -2.84 -1.88
CA GLY A 11 -6.79 -2.47 -3.21
C GLY A 11 -7.67 -3.56 -3.86
N PRO A 12 -7.74 -3.58 -5.22
CA PRO A 12 -7.10 -2.59 -6.10
C PRO A 12 -7.64 -1.18 -5.87
N TRP A 13 -6.75 -0.21 -5.76
CA TRP A 13 -7.13 1.19 -5.92
C TRP A 13 -6.99 1.55 -7.39
N VAL A 14 -8.04 2.19 -7.95
CA VAL A 14 -8.05 2.66 -9.33
C VAL A 14 -8.47 4.12 -9.30
N GLY A 15 -7.64 4.99 -9.81
CA GLY A 15 -7.92 6.42 -9.81
C GLY A 15 -7.14 7.20 -10.85
N THR A 16 -7.45 8.48 -10.97
CA THR A 16 -6.81 9.35 -11.94
C THR A 16 -5.35 9.62 -11.58
N PRO A 17 -4.48 9.83 -12.59
CA PRO A 17 -3.10 10.25 -12.36
C PRO A 17 -3.00 11.51 -11.51
N GLU A 18 -3.90 12.46 -11.74
CA GLU A 18 -3.95 13.71 -10.96
C GLU A 18 -4.14 13.44 -9.46
N THR A 19 -5.08 12.57 -9.10
CA THR A 19 -5.32 12.19 -7.69
C THR A 19 -4.11 11.46 -7.11
N TYR A 20 -3.53 10.53 -7.85
CA TYR A 20 -2.38 9.77 -7.41
C TYR A 20 -1.13 10.64 -7.19
N HIS A 21 -0.89 11.61 -8.07
CA HIS A 21 0.29 12.48 -8.00
C HIS A 21 0.16 13.62 -6.97
N ARG A 22 -0.98 13.78 -6.32
CA ARG A 22 -1.12 14.66 -5.14
C ARG A 22 -0.48 14.01 -3.91
N GLU A 23 0.84 13.95 -3.92
CA GLU A 23 1.63 13.25 -2.90
C GLU A 23 1.32 13.68 -1.47
N GLY A 24 1.03 14.95 -1.24
CA GLY A 24 0.69 15.48 0.08
C GLY A 24 -0.50 14.79 0.75
N ASN A 25 -1.46 14.30 -0.05
CA ASN A 25 -2.64 13.56 0.44
C ASN A 25 -2.34 12.07 0.71
N ARG A 26 -1.18 11.59 0.30
CA ARG A 26 -0.74 10.20 0.39
C ARG A 26 0.39 9.99 1.38
N ARG A 27 0.97 11.07 1.91
CA ARG A 27 2.06 10.99 2.89
C ARG A 27 1.55 10.50 4.23
N PRO A 28 2.20 9.49 4.82
CA PRO A 28 1.93 9.11 6.20
C PRO A 28 2.24 10.27 7.15
N PRO A 29 1.54 10.37 8.28
CA PRO A 29 1.89 11.34 9.31
C PRO A 29 3.27 11.04 9.88
N HIS A 30 4.01 12.08 10.25
CA HIS A 30 5.26 11.89 10.98
C HIS A 30 4.98 11.14 12.29
N PRO A 31 5.78 10.13 12.66
CA PRO A 31 5.54 9.32 13.85
C PRO A 31 5.61 10.13 15.16
N THR A 32 6.41 11.18 15.16
CA THR A 32 6.54 12.10 16.29
C THR A 32 5.71 13.36 16.02
N PRO A 33 4.73 13.71 16.88
CA PRO A 33 4.02 14.97 16.75
C PRO A 33 4.97 16.17 16.86
N PRO A 34 4.68 17.28 16.18
CA PRO A 34 5.40 18.54 16.41
C PRO A 34 5.31 18.96 17.88
N ALA A 35 6.34 19.65 18.36
CA ALA A 35 6.31 20.23 19.70
C ALA A 35 5.11 21.18 19.87
N PRO A 36 4.55 21.30 21.09
CA PRO A 36 3.52 22.28 21.35
C PRO A 36 3.99 23.68 20.94
N PRO A 37 3.14 24.49 20.27
CA PRO A 37 3.52 25.82 19.85
C PRO A 37 3.74 26.73 21.05
N ALA A 38 4.73 27.63 20.93
CA ALA A 38 4.86 28.72 21.88
C ALA A 38 3.67 29.71 21.70
N PRO A 39 3.31 30.48 22.74
CA PRO A 39 2.34 31.54 22.57
C PRO A 39 2.72 32.44 21.38
N ASP A 40 1.78 32.77 20.53
CA ASP A 40 1.95 33.63 19.35
C ASP A 40 2.71 33.01 18.15
N ASP A 41 3.17 31.75 18.22
CA ASP A 41 3.78 31.07 17.09
C ASP A 41 2.71 30.43 16.15
N LYS A 42 2.16 31.28 15.27
CA LYS A 42 1.16 30.89 14.27
C LYS A 42 1.63 29.79 13.31
N THR A 43 2.91 29.70 13.04
CA THR A 43 3.48 28.68 12.13
C THR A 43 3.50 27.33 12.82
N ALA A 44 3.95 27.27 14.07
CA ALA A 44 3.93 26.04 14.86
C ALA A 44 2.50 25.54 15.13
N GLU A 45 1.54 26.46 15.39
CA GLU A 45 0.11 26.13 15.52
C GLU A 45 -0.42 25.44 14.25
N ARG A 46 -0.15 26.01 13.07
CA ARG A 46 -0.57 25.43 11.78
C ARG A 46 0.06 24.05 11.53
N THR A 47 1.35 23.91 11.83
CA THR A 47 2.07 22.64 11.69
C THR A 47 1.47 21.55 12.58
N LEU A 48 1.18 21.87 13.82
CA LEU A 48 0.54 20.94 14.75
C LEU A 48 -0.89 20.58 14.31
N ALA A 49 -1.67 21.57 13.88
CA ALA A 49 -3.02 21.36 13.35
C ALA A 49 -2.99 20.43 12.11
N ARG A 50 -2.08 20.66 11.18
CA ARG A 50 -1.92 19.81 9.99
C ARG A 50 -1.48 18.39 10.35
N HIS A 51 -0.58 18.23 11.31
CA HIS A 51 -0.18 16.91 11.80
C HIS A 51 -1.38 16.14 12.37
N ARG A 52 -2.23 16.79 13.17
CA ARG A 52 -3.46 16.18 13.74
C ARG A 52 -4.44 15.76 12.64
N GLU A 53 -4.66 16.64 11.66
CA GLU A 53 -5.53 16.39 10.51
C GLU A 53 -5.05 15.17 9.71
N VAL A 54 -3.78 15.14 9.30
CA VAL A 54 -3.19 14.01 8.56
C VAL A 54 -3.25 12.72 9.37
N SER A 55 -2.99 12.78 10.68
CA SER A 55 -3.05 11.61 11.57
C SER A 55 -4.47 11.04 11.70
N ALA A 56 -5.50 11.89 11.61
CA ALA A 56 -6.90 11.46 11.63
C ALA A 56 -7.36 10.93 10.26
N GLU A 57 -6.93 11.54 9.16
CA GLU A 57 -7.32 11.17 7.80
C GLU A 57 -6.62 9.90 7.31
N PHE A 58 -5.35 9.71 7.66
CA PHE A 58 -4.54 8.63 7.13
C PHE A 58 -5.13 7.23 7.36
N PRO A 59 -5.65 6.84 8.54
CA PRO A 59 -6.21 5.51 8.76
C PRO A 59 -7.46 5.21 7.92
N VAL A 60 -8.24 6.23 7.58
CA VAL A 60 -9.53 6.08 6.87
C VAL A 60 -9.44 6.34 5.36
N SER A 61 -8.35 6.93 4.90
CA SER A 61 -8.13 7.18 3.47
C SER A 61 -7.92 5.87 2.70
N ASN A 62 -8.49 5.78 1.49
CA ASN A 62 -8.27 4.66 0.57
C ASN A 62 -7.14 4.92 -0.44
N LEU A 63 -6.57 6.13 -0.46
CA LEU A 63 -5.47 6.45 -1.35
C LEU A 63 -4.24 5.60 -1.02
N PRO A 64 -3.55 5.00 -2.00
CA PRO A 64 -2.31 4.29 -1.74
C PRO A 64 -1.31 5.23 -1.05
N PRO A 65 -0.69 4.85 0.06
CA PRO A 65 0.29 5.70 0.71
C PRO A 65 1.51 5.90 -0.18
N MET A 66 2.24 7.01 0.02
CA MET A 66 3.50 7.27 -0.69
C MET A 66 4.52 6.15 -0.52
N MET A 67 4.52 5.55 0.66
CA MET A 67 5.27 4.33 0.98
C MET A 67 4.26 3.24 1.35
N SER A 68 4.30 2.12 0.65
CA SER A 68 3.50 0.93 0.96
C SER A 68 4.05 0.16 2.17
N GLY A 69 3.77 -1.12 2.25
CA GLY A 69 4.27 -1.97 3.32
C GLY A 69 3.55 -1.70 4.64
N HIS A 70 4.31 -1.56 5.72
CA HIS A 70 3.75 -1.41 7.07
C HIS A 70 2.75 -0.24 7.23
N TRP A 71 2.83 0.79 6.38
CA TRP A 71 1.86 1.88 6.39
C TRP A 71 0.45 1.44 6.02
N LEU A 72 0.33 0.43 5.15
CA LEU A 72 -0.96 -0.18 4.81
C LEU A 72 -1.58 -0.92 6.00
N LEU A 73 -0.77 -1.52 6.88
CA LEU A 73 -1.26 -2.14 8.12
C LEU A 73 -1.90 -1.14 9.09
N LYS A 74 -1.63 0.15 8.93
CA LYS A 74 -2.23 1.24 9.73
C LYS A 74 -3.53 1.78 9.13
N ARG A 75 -3.99 1.21 8.01
CA ARG A 75 -5.25 1.58 7.36
C ARG A 75 -6.40 0.72 7.89
N ASN A 76 -7.59 1.31 8.01
CA ASN A 76 -8.82 0.60 8.39
C ASN A 76 -9.44 -0.15 7.19
N GLN A 77 -8.62 -0.85 6.40
CA GLN A 77 -9.02 -1.53 5.16
C GLN A 77 -8.72 -3.02 5.16
N THR A 78 -8.17 -3.53 6.23
CA THR A 78 -7.89 -4.95 6.38
C THR A 78 -9.20 -5.70 6.58
N SER A 79 -9.39 -6.81 5.86
CA SER A 79 -10.58 -7.64 5.94
C SER A 79 -10.23 -9.14 5.85
N ALA A 80 -11.11 -9.98 6.39
CA ALA A 80 -10.86 -11.42 6.47
C ALA A 80 -10.79 -12.09 5.09
N ASP A 81 -11.57 -11.62 4.14
CA ASP A 81 -11.58 -12.12 2.75
C ASP A 81 -10.32 -11.76 1.95
N ARG A 82 -9.48 -10.90 2.50
CA ARG A 82 -8.17 -10.50 1.96
C ARG A 82 -7.05 -10.70 2.96
N THR A 83 -7.18 -11.73 3.79
CA THR A 83 -6.17 -12.15 4.78
C THR A 83 -5.91 -13.63 4.58
N TRP A 84 -4.65 -14.01 4.32
CA TRP A 84 -4.25 -15.38 3.98
C TRP A 84 -3.01 -15.80 4.75
N THR A 85 -2.94 -17.07 5.09
CA THR A 85 -1.72 -17.72 5.59
C THR A 85 -0.89 -18.34 4.47
N ASP A 86 -1.51 -18.57 3.32
CA ASP A 86 -0.88 -19.14 2.12
C ASP A 86 -0.43 -18.04 1.16
N PRO A 87 0.87 -17.93 0.82
CA PRO A 87 1.38 -16.94 -0.12
C PRO A 87 0.81 -17.12 -1.53
N GLU A 88 0.49 -18.35 -1.95
CA GLU A 88 -0.09 -18.58 -3.27
C GLU A 88 -1.51 -18.01 -3.37
N ALA A 89 -2.32 -18.12 -2.32
CA ALA A 89 -3.65 -17.52 -2.28
C ALA A 89 -3.58 -15.97 -2.38
N ALA A 90 -2.61 -15.36 -1.71
CA ALA A 90 -2.37 -13.91 -1.82
C ALA A 90 -1.94 -13.52 -3.25
N LEU A 91 -1.06 -14.30 -3.87
CA LEU A 91 -0.59 -14.09 -5.25
C LEU A 91 -1.71 -14.27 -6.28
N GLU A 92 -2.57 -15.28 -6.12
CA GLU A 92 -3.74 -15.47 -6.98
C GLU A 92 -4.72 -14.29 -6.87
N TRP A 93 -4.94 -13.76 -5.68
CA TRP A 93 -5.74 -12.55 -5.50
C TRP A 93 -5.15 -11.34 -6.25
N MET A 94 -3.83 -11.10 -6.14
CA MET A 94 -3.15 -10.05 -6.90
C MET A 94 -3.30 -10.26 -8.41
N THR A 95 -3.09 -11.49 -8.87
CA THR A 95 -3.19 -11.86 -10.29
C THR A 95 -4.58 -11.60 -10.84
N LYS A 96 -5.62 -12.02 -10.14
CA LYS A 96 -7.01 -11.77 -10.52
C LYS A 96 -7.28 -10.26 -10.73
N HIS A 97 -6.85 -9.43 -9.81
CA HIS A 97 -7.06 -7.98 -9.90
C HIS A 97 -6.20 -7.32 -10.98
N TYR A 98 -5.00 -7.82 -11.21
CA TYR A 98 -4.17 -7.37 -12.33
C TYR A 98 -4.83 -7.68 -13.69
N LEU A 99 -5.34 -8.88 -13.86
CA LEU A 99 -6.04 -9.28 -15.10
C LEU A 99 -7.33 -8.49 -15.33
N GLY A 100 -8.00 -8.06 -14.27
CA GLY A 100 -9.15 -7.15 -14.34
C GLY A 100 -8.79 -5.69 -14.66
N ASN A 101 -7.50 -5.34 -14.61
CA ASN A 101 -7.01 -3.96 -14.79
C ASN A 101 -5.70 -3.96 -15.59
N LEU A 102 -5.70 -4.57 -16.77
CA LEU A 102 -4.52 -4.76 -17.61
C LEU A 102 -3.78 -3.45 -17.88
N PRO A 103 -2.44 -3.49 -17.92
CA PRO A 103 -1.63 -2.31 -18.22
C PRO A 103 -1.94 -1.70 -19.56
N LEU A 104 -1.71 -0.39 -19.67
CA LEU A 104 -1.69 0.32 -20.92
C LEU A 104 -0.58 -0.25 -21.81
N GLU A 105 -0.93 -0.54 -23.06
CA GLU A 105 0.02 -0.92 -24.12
C GLU A 105 0.30 0.31 -24.97
N PRO A 106 1.56 0.75 -25.10
CA PRO A 106 1.92 1.87 -25.97
C PRO A 106 1.69 1.52 -27.44
N ASP A 107 1.28 2.51 -28.24
CA ASP A 107 1.04 2.34 -29.69
C ASP A 107 2.30 1.97 -30.48
N ASP A 108 3.48 2.24 -29.94
CA ASP A 108 4.78 1.92 -30.56
C ASP A 108 5.23 0.46 -30.36
N GLY A 109 4.41 -0.36 -29.69
CA GLY A 109 4.69 -1.77 -29.41
C GLY A 109 5.80 -2.01 -28.38
N LYS A 110 6.33 -0.95 -27.74
CA LYS A 110 7.31 -1.09 -26.66
C LYS A 110 6.63 -1.50 -25.36
N GLN A 111 7.23 -2.47 -24.69
CA GLN A 111 6.74 -2.90 -23.37
C GLN A 111 7.05 -1.83 -22.31
N MET A 112 6.01 -1.23 -21.74
CA MET A 112 6.15 -0.24 -20.65
C MET A 112 6.44 -0.89 -19.30
N TYR A 113 5.91 -2.08 -19.06
CA TYR A 113 5.97 -2.78 -17.78
C TYR A 113 6.48 -4.19 -17.98
N VAL A 114 7.11 -4.74 -16.94
CA VAL A 114 7.44 -6.17 -16.92
C VAL A 114 6.17 -7.01 -17.01
N GLY A 115 6.24 -8.14 -17.69
CA GLY A 115 5.11 -9.05 -17.87
C GLY A 115 4.58 -9.63 -16.54
N LEU A 116 3.37 -10.14 -16.58
CA LEU A 116 2.72 -10.73 -15.42
C LEU A 116 3.46 -11.97 -14.91
N ASP A 117 4.00 -12.79 -15.80
CA ASP A 117 4.82 -13.95 -15.48
C ASP A 117 6.02 -13.59 -14.60
N VAL A 118 6.79 -12.56 -15.00
CA VAL A 118 7.93 -12.04 -14.23
C VAL A 118 7.49 -11.49 -12.87
N LYS A 119 6.35 -10.77 -12.83
CA LYS A 119 5.78 -10.26 -11.58
C LYS A 119 5.38 -11.38 -10.63
N ARG A 120 4.77 -12.44 -11.16
CA ARG A 120 4.35 -13.60 -10.39
C ARG A 120 5.54 -14.39 -9.85
N GLU A 121 6.54 -14.64 -10.70
CA GLU A 121 7.77 -15.32 -10.30
C GLU A 121 8.45 -14.59 -9.14
N TYR A 122 8.66 -13.28 -9.27
CA TYR A 122 9.21 -12.47 -8.18
C TYR A 122 8.36 -12.54 -6.90
N ALA A 123 7.04 -12.40 -7.00
CA ALA A 123 6.16 -12.43 -5.83
C ALA A 123 6.16 -13.81 -5.14
N ALA A 124 6.19 -14.90 -5.92
CA ALA A 124 6.27 -16.25 -5.39
C ALA A 124 7.57 -16.50 -4.61
N ASP A 125 8.67 -15.88 -5.02
CA ASP A 125 9.96 -15.99 -4.34
C ASP A 125 10.01 -15.17 -3.04
N VAL A 126 9.41 -13.97 -3.02
CA VAL A 126 9.64 -13.01 -1.93
C VAL A 126 8.56 -13.04 -0.85
N LEU A 127 7.31 -13.34 -1.16
CA LEU A 127 6.23 -13.44 -0.17
C LEU A 127 6.53 -14.45 0.94
N PRO A 128 7.01 -15.69 0.63
CA PRO A 128 7.30 -16.70 1.65
C PRO A 128 8.39 -16.29 2.65
N VAL A 129 9.21 -15.31 2.29
CA VAL A 129 10.27 -14.78 3.17
C VAL A 129 9.89 -13.45 3.83
N GLY A 130 8.62 -13.05 3.75
CA GLY A 130 8.08 -11.89 4.45
C GLY A 130 8.37 -10.55 3.78
N VAL A 131 8.52 -10.53 2.46
CA VAL A 131 8.72 -9.29 1.69
C VAL A 131 7.40 -8.87 1.03
N ASP A 132 6.99 -7.64 1.29
CA ASP A 132 5.79 -7.04 0.72
C ASP A 132 5.89 -6.90 -0.81
N VAL A 133 4.76 -7.02 -1.49
CA VAL A 133 4.68 -6.88 -2.96
C VAL A 133 3.67 -5.79 -3.32
N SER A 134 4.09 -4.88 -4.20
CA SER A 134 3.25 -3.81 -4.74
C SER A 134 3.32 -3.79 -6.26
N TRP A 135 2.16 -3.85 -6.91
CA TRP A 135 2.03 -3.68 -8.35
C TRP A 135 1.29 -2.38 -8.66
N VAL A 136 1.97 -1.46 -9.34
CA VAL A 136 1.43 -0.16 -9.72
C VAL A 136 1.66 0.05 -11.21
N HIS A 137 0.60 0.39 -11.95
CA HIS A 137 0.68 0.64 -13.39
C HIS A 137 -0.47 1.54 -13.87
N TYR A 138 -0.30 2.11 -15.05
CA TYR A 138 -1.41 2.72 -15.79
C TYR A 138 -2.21 1.62 -16.49
N ASN A 139 -3.51 1.60 -16.31
CA ASN A 139 -4.39 0.68 -17.04
C ASN A 139 -4.76 1.25 -18.44
N ARG A 140 -5.46 0.45 -19.23
CA ARG A 140 -5.90 0.81 -20.58
C ARG A 140 -6.81 2.04 -20.64
N SER A 141 -7.47 2.39 -19.54
CA SER A 141 -8.29 3.60 -19.42
C SER A 141 -7.49 4.83 -19.00
N GLY A 142 -6.17 4.73 -18.84
CA GLY A 142 -5.32 5.83 -18.40
C GLY A 142 -5.37 6.12 -16.90
N ASN A 143 -6.03 5.28 -16.10
CA ASN A 143 -6.04 5.38 -14.65
C ASN A 143 -4.83 4.63 -14.05
N ILE A 144 -4.42 5.05 -12.86
CA ILE A 144 -3.43 4.32 -12.08
C ILE A 144 -4.12 3.24 -11.26
N VAL A 145 -3.54 2.05 -11.28
CA VAL A 145 -3.95 0.89 -10.48
C VAL A 145 -2.87 0.59 -9.47
N SER A 146 -3.25 0.38 -8.21
CA SER A 146 -2.35 -0.03 -7.13
C SER A 146 -2.92 -1.27 -6.42
N ILE A 147 -2.15 -2.35 -6.44
CA ILE A 147 -2.47 -3.64 -5.83
C ILE A 147 -1.32 -4.00 -4.91
N ASN A 148 -1.61 -4.28 -3.64
CA ASN A 148 -0.57 -4.51 -2.65
C ASN A 148 -0.88 -5.75 -1.81
N VAL A 149 0.14 -6.53 -1.49
CA VAL A 149 0.13 -7.55 -0.45
C VAL A 149 1.20 -7.22 0.56
N VAL A 150 0.81 -7.13 1.82
CA VAL A 150 1.68 -6.77 2.94
C VAL A 150 1.81 -7.95 3.88
N CYS A 151 3.03 -8.25 4.27
CA CYS A 151 3.38 -9.32 5.19
C CYS A 151 3.18 -8.88 6.64
N CYS A 152 2.59 -9.73 7.47
CA CYS A 152 2.35 -9.48 8.88
C CYS A 152 2.78 -10.72 9.71
N PRO A 153 3.71 -10.58 10.71
CA PRO A 153 4.37 -9.33 11.11
C PRO A 153 5.25 -8.76 9.99
N ASN A 154 5.31 -7.44 9.90
CA ASN A 154 6.13 -6.79 8.90
C ASN A 154 7.63 -7.01 9.21
N ARG A 155 8.40 -7.36 8.20
CA ARG A 155 9.83 -7.69 8.35
C ARG A 155 10.67 -6.55 8.95
N HIS A 156 10.35 -5.31 8.59
CA HIS A 156 11.09 -4.11 9.02
C HIS A 156 10.47 -3.44 10.25
N HIS A 157 9.22 -3.77 10.58
CA HIS A 157 8.46 -3.23 11.71
C HIS A 157 7.73 -4.36 12.44
N PRO A 158 8.47 -5.33 13.04
CA PRO A 158 7.87 -6.53 13.65
C PRO A 158 6.99 -6.23 14.87
N ASP A 159 7.23 -5.10 15.52
CA ASP A 159 6.46 -4.68 16.71
C ASP A 159 5.11 -4.03 16.35
N LEU A 160 4.86 -3.79 15.06
CA LEU A 160 3.59 -3.25 14.62
C LEU A 160 2.47 -4.28 14.81
N ARG A 161 1.47 -3.89 15.60
CA ARG A 161 0.32 -4.76 15.87
C ARG A 161 -0.43 -5.09 14.58
N CYS A 162 -0.72 -6.39 14.40
CA CYS A 162 -1.55 -6.84 13.29
C CYS A 162 -2.97 -6.25 13.40
N PRO A 163 -3.49 -5.61 12.32
CA PRO A 163 -4.84 -5.05 12.32
C PRO A 163 -5.94 -6.10 12.34
N LEU A 164 -5.70 -7.29 11.77
CA LEU A 164 -6.66 -8.39 11.72
C LEU A 164 -5.90 -9.72 11.60
N PRO A 165 -5.69 -10.45 12.72
CA PRO A 165 -5.10 -11.78 12.66
C PRO A 165 -5.94 -12.73 11.79
N PRO A 166 -5.33 -13.71 11.11
CA PRO A 166 -6.07 -14.71 10.36
C PRO A 166 -6.96 -15.54 11.30
N SER A 167 -8.14 -15.88 10.82
CA SER A 167 -9.10 -16.75 11.52
C SER A 167 -8.67 -18.22 11.50
#